data_55bba2ee2443a6e084c1856175d1c56b
#
_entry.id   55bba2ee2443a6e084c1856175d1c56b
#
_cell.length_a   1.000
_cell.length_b   1.000
_cell.length_c   1.000
_cell.angle_alpha   90.00
_cell.angle_beta   90.00
_cell.angle_gamma   90.00
#
_symmetry.space_group_name_H-M   'P 1'
#
loop_
_entity.id
_entity.type
_entity.pdbx_description
1 polymer ?
#
loop_
_entity_poly.entity_id
_entity_poly.type
_entity_poly.pdbx_seq_one_letter_code
_entity_poly.pdbx_strand_id
1 'polypeptide(L)'
;QYSKRTWMKGICELLHEKDLVPKEKKDGTWSGIHWSGTSHATLHTPEILKMMRGAGCSHLVYGYESFSPHVMKTIGKGATPKTNIRSFFNTLEAGIRPIPNQIMGFPNEDFVSIRQNINAWNDLGIMVKPFFATPYPGSEWFSVYRNSIEKQYGGDLESFILDLGDATSITAVISHNFNAVE
;
A
#
# COMPACT_ATOMS: atom_id res chain seq x y z
N GLN A 1 -22.65 8.02 13.75
CA GLN A 1 -21.64 7.49 12.81
C GLN A 1 -20.28 8.06 13.22
N TYR A 2 -19.43 7.28 13.89
CA TYR A 2 -18.07 7.71 14.21
C TYR A 2 -17.26 7.79 12.90
N SER A 3 -16.68 8.96 12.63
CA SER A 3 -15.74 9.08 11.51
C SER A 3 -14.49 8.23 11.80
N LYS A 4 -13.82 7.72 10.75
CA LYS A 4 -12.55 6.96 10.91
C LYS A 4 -11.49 7.75 11.71
N ARG A 5 -11.52 9.09 11.65
CA ARG A 5 -10.64 9.99 12.44
C ARG A 5 -10.97 9.99 13.92
N THR A 6 -12.26 10.00 14.27
CA THR A 6 -12.72 9.96 15.67
C THR A 6 -12.36 8.63 16.32
N TRP A 7 -12.46 7.52 15.58
CA TRP A 7 -12.09 6.20 16.06
C TRP A 7 -10.59 6.10 16.38
N MET A 8 -9.71 6.57 15.48
CA MET A 8 -8.26 6.53 15.71
C MET A 8 -7.86 7.41 16.90
N LYS A 9 -8.46 8.59 17.03
CA LYS A 9 -8.27 9.46 18.19
C LYS A 9 -8.64 8.74 19.49
N GLY A 10 -9.80 8.10 19.54
CA GLY A 10 -10.27 7.34 20.70
C GLY A 10 -9.34 6.18 21.09
N ILE A 11 -8.77 5.47 20.11
CA ILE A 11 -7.75 4.43 20.38
C ILE A 11 -6.51 5.04 21.04
N CYS A 12 -5.98 6.13 20.49
CA CYS A 12 -4.81 6.78 21.05
C CYS A 12 -5.06 7.26 22.50
N GLU A 13 -6.22 7.87 22.75
CA GLU A 13 -6.63 8.31 24.09
C GLU A 13 -6.76 7.12 25.06
N LEU A 14 -7.36 6.03 24.64
CA LEU A 14 -7.51 4.83 25.46
C LEU A 14 -6.17 4.17 25.82
N LEU A 15 -5.21 4.13 24.87
CA LEU A 15 -3.86 3.61 25.14
C LEU A 15 -3.13 4.45 26.20
N HIS A 16 -3.30 5.76 26.18
CA HIS A 16 -2.78 6.65 27.22
C HIS A 16 -3.50 6.44 28.57
N GLU A 17 -4.83 6.41 28.58
CA GLU A 17 -5.64 6.20 29.79
C GLU A 17 -5.32 4.88 30.51
N LYS A 18 -5.08 3.81 29.73
CA LYS A 18 -4.73 2.48 30.26
C LYS A 18 -3.24 2.30 30.56
N ASP A 19 -2.45 3.34 30.39
CA ASP A 19 -0.99 3.30 30.59
C ASP A 19 -0.28 2.26 29.72
N LEU A 20 -0.77 2.06 28.49
CA LEU A 20 -0.29 1.07 27.54
C LEU A 20 0.66 1.66 26.49
N VAL A 21 0.94 2.95 26.52
CA VAL A 21 1.90 3.60 25.60
C VAL A 21 3.33 3.15 25.89
N PRO A 22 4.22 3.10 24.88
CA PRO A 22 5.60 2.70 25.07
C PRO A 22 6.34 3.63 26.03
N LYS A 23 7.07 3.05 26.97
CA LYS A 23 7.92 3.75 27.94
C LYS A 23 9.26 3.03 28.06
N GLU A 24 10.35 3.78 27.99
CA GLU A 24 11.67 3.28 28.31
C GLU A 24 11.84 3.21 29.84
N LYS A 25 12.27 2.08 30.34
CA LYS A 25 12.58 1.86 31.75
C LYS A 25 14.01 2.26 32.07
N LYS A 26 14.31 2.44 33.34
CA LYS A 26 15.65 2.81 33.82
C LYS A 26 16.75 1.79 33.46
N ASP A 27 16.39 0.55 33.23
CA ASP A 27 17.28 -0.54 32.80
C ASP A 27 17.47 -0.63 31.29
N GLY A 28 16.91 0.33 30.51
CA GLY A 28 16.98 0.36 29.06
C GLY A 28 15.96 -0.56 28.37
N THR A 29 15.15 -1.30 29.12
CA THR A 29 14.05 -2.09 28.53
C THR A 29 12.83 -1.23 28.25
N TRP A 30 11.94 -1.69 27.36
CA TRP A 30 10.70 -1.01 27.02
C TRP A 30 9.51 -1.74 27.62
N SER A 31 8.50 -0.96 28.03
CA SER A 31 7.16 -1.46 28.38
C SER A 31 6.11 -0.81 27.47
N GLY A 32 4.88 -1.28 27.56
CA GLY A 32 3.79 -0.79 26.73
C GLY A 32 3.71 -1.46 25.35
N ILE A 33 2.87 -0.93 24.50
CA ILE A 33 2.51 -1.53 23.20
C ILE A 33 3.09 -0.69 22.07
N HIS A 34 3.97 -1.28 21.26
CA HIS A 34 4.30 -0.78 19.93
C HIS A 34 3.33 -1.40 18.93
N TRP A 35 2.79 -0.59 18.04
CA TRP A 35 1.83 -1.05 17.04
C TRP A 35 2.08 -0.45 15.66
N SER A 36 1.50 -1.07 14.67
CA SER A 36 1.52 -0.64 13.28
C SER A 36 0.17 -0.89 12.64
N GLY A 37 -0.03 -0.37 11.45
CA GLY A 37 -1.27 -0.58 10.73
C GLY A 37 -1.15 -0.27 9.24
N THR A 38 -2.23 -0.57 8.51
CA THR A 38 -2.39 -0.16 7.12
C THR A 38 -3.20 1.13 7.04
N SER A 39 -2.89 1.97 6.06
CA SER A 39 -3.52 3.27 5.91
C SER A 39 -3.70 3.66 4.45
N HIS A 40 -4.48 4.70 4.24
CA HIS A 40 -4.68 5.34 2.95
C HIS A 40 -4.15 6.78 2.99
N ALA A 41 -3.59 7.27 1.88
CA ALA A 41 -2.92 8.56 1.78
C ALA A 41 -3.76 9.78 2.20
N THR A 42 -5.10 9.66 2.13
CA THR A 42 -6.03 10.75 2.46
C THR A 42 -6.60 10.66 3.88
N LEU A 43 -6.22 9.65 4.66
CA LEU A 43 -6.96 9.30 5.88
C LEU A 43 -6.56 10.15 7.09
N HIS A 44 -5.27 10.45 7.26
CA HIS A 44 -4.75 11.08 8.48
C HIS A 44 -4.24 12.50 8.23
N THR A 45 -4.55 13.39 9.17
CA THR A 45 -3.91 14.72 9.25
C THR A 45 -2.60 14.64 10.04
N PRO A 46 -1.69 15.63 9.92
CA PRO A 46 -0.45 15.68 10.71
C PRO A 46 -0.69 15.56 12.22
N GLU A 47 -1.77 16.14 12.73
CA GLU A 47 -2.12 16.10 14.16
C GLU A 47 -2.47 14.68 14.60
N ILE A 48 -3.28 13.96 13.81
CA ILE A 48 -3.63 12.55 14.08
C ILE A 48 -2.38 11.66 14.02
N LEU A 49 -1.50 11.87 13.05
CA LEU A 49 -0.25 11.13 12.97
C LEU A 49 0.64 11.34 14.20
N LYS A 50 0.75 12.59 14.70
CA LYS A 50 1.48 12.87 15.94
C LYS A 50 0.85 12.17 17.15
N MET A 51 -0.49 12.17 17.25
CA MET A 51 -1.19 11.43 18.30
C MET A 51 -0.91 9.92 18.21
N MET A 52 -0.96 9.34 16.99
CA MET A 52 -0.65 7.93 16.76
C MET A 52 0.78 7.62 17.19
N ARG A 53 1.75 8.48 16.86
CA ARG A 53 3.14 8.32 17.29
C ARG A 53 3.26 8.33 18.81
N GLY A 54 2.64 9.29 19.49
CA GLY A 54 2.61 9.38 20.96
C GLY A 54 1.97 8.15 21.61
N ALA A 55 1.00 7.54 20.94
CA ALA A 55 0.33 6.31 21.38
C ALA A 55 1.06 5.01 20.97
N GLY A 56 2.30 5.07 20.46
CA GLY A 56 3.14 3.92 20.17
C GLY A 56 3.13 3.41 18.73
N CYS A 57 2.51 4.15 17.79
CA CYS A 57 2.60 3.78 16.37
C CYS A 57 4.03 3.91 15.87
N SER A 58 4.60 2.82 15.35
CA SER A 58 5.97 2.75 14.85
C SER A 58 6.05 2.90 13.33
N HIS A 59 5.13 2.30 12.61
CA HIS A 59 5.08 2.38 11.15
C HIS A 59 3.66 2.25 10.62
N LEU A 60 3.43 2.81 9.42
CA LEU A 60 2.18 2.71 8.67
C LEU A 60 2.47 2.22 7.25
N VAL A 61 1.80 1.16 6.87
CA VAL A 61 1.81 0.63 5.50
C VAL A 61 0.76 1.38 4.67
N TYR A 62 1.18 1.99 3.58
CA TYR A 62 0.31 2.75 2.69
C TYR A 62 0.14 2.03 1.36
N GLY A 63 -1.10 1.78 0.97
CA GLY A 63 -1.41 1.42 -0.40
C GLY A 63 -1.33 2.64 -1.31
N TYR A 64 -0.14 3.02 -1.77
CA TYR A 64 0.00 4.11 -2.73
C TYR A 64 -0.31 3.66 -4.15
N GLU A 65 -0.12 2.40 -4.43
CA GLU A 65 -0.33 1.66 -5.68
C GLU A 65 0.54 2.18 -6.83
N SER A 66 0.44 3.47 -7.18
CA SER A 66 1.22 4.08 -8.26
C SER A 66 1.50 5.56 -7.98
N PHE A 67 2.55 6.10 -8.60
CA PHE A 67 2.81 7.54 -8.71
C PHE A 67 2.52 8.08 -10.13
N SER A 68 1.98 7.25 -11.02
CA SER A 68 1.48 7.72 -12.32
C SER A 68 0.07 8.29 -12.19
N PRO A 69 -0.17 9.58 -12.59
CA PRO A 69 -1.51 10.16 -12.59
C PRO A 69 -2.50 9.38 -13.47
N HIS A 70 -2.01 8.82 -14.57
CA HIS A 70 -2.82 8.03 -15.51
C HIS A 70 -3.31 6.74 -14.85
N VAL A 71 -2.40 5.96 -14.25
CA VAL A 71 -2.74 4.72 -13.54
C VAL A 71 -3.66 5.02 -12.35
N MET A 72 -3.32 6.02 -11.52
CA MET A 72 -4.12 6.39 -10.35
C MET A 72 -5.57 6.77 -10.70
N LYS A 73 -5.76 7.44 -11.84
CA LYS A 73 -7.11 7.78 -12.34
C LYS A 73 -7.90 6.53 -12.72
N THR A 74 -7.27 5.58 -13.40
CA THR A 74 -7.94 4.34 -13.87
C THR A 74 -8.33 3.41 -12.73
N ILE A 75 -7.47 3.27 -11.72
CA ILE A 75 -7.80 2.42 -10.56
C ILE A 75 -8.80 3.06 -9.58
N GLY A 76 -9.18 4.33 -9.79
CA GLY A 76 -10.26 4.98 -9.05
C GLY A 76 -10.04 5.12 -7.54
N LYS A 77 -8.82 5.09 -7.05
CA LYS A 77 -8.51 5.01 -5.61
C LYS A 77 -8.76 6.32 -4.82
N GLY A 78 -9.11 7.41 -5.50
CA GLY A 78 -9.38 8.71 -4.85
C GLY A 78 -8.15 9.42 -4.28
N ALA A 79 -6.95 8.88 -4.49
CA ALA A 79 -5.68 9.51 -4.17
C ALA A 79 -4.96 9.96 -5.45
N THR A 80 -4.00 10.85 -5.32
CA THR A 80 -3.15 11.32 -6.41
C THR A 80 -1.68 11.13 -6.03
N PRO A 81 -0.73 11.12 -6.99
CA PRO A 81 0.70 11.09 -6.68
C PRO A 81 1.10 12.17 -5.66
N LYS A 82 0.58 13.40 -5.83
CA LYS A 82 0.82 14.51 -4.90
C LYS A 82 0.30 14.21 -3.49
N THR A 83 -0.86 13.56 -3.38
CA THR A 83 -1.41 13.14 -2.08
C THR A 83 -0.57 12.06 -1.43
N ASN A 84 -0.09 11.09 -2.21
CA ASN A 84 0.80 10.03 -1.75
C ASN A 84 2.12 10.61 -1.19
N ILE A 85 2.78 11.48 -1.95
CA ILE A 85 4.02 12.17 -1.53
C ILE A 85 3.79 12.97 -0.24
N ARG A 86 2.72 13.76 -0.19
CA ARG A 86 2.39 14.55 1.01
C ARG A 86 2.15 13.65 2.23
N SER A 87 1.41 12.56 2.09
CA SER A 87 1.16 11.64 3.21
C SER A 87 2.43 10.95 3.67
N PHE A 88 3.35 10.62 2.74
CA PHE A 88 4.66 10.07 3.08
C PHE A 88 5.44 10.99 3.99
N PHE A 89 5.63 12.25 3.60
CA PHE A 89 6.37 13.22 4.39
C PHE A 89 5.67 13.56 5.71
N ASN A 90 4.35 13.78 5.73
CA ASN A 90 3.61 14.01 6.97
C ASN A 90 3.79 12.87 7.98
N THR A 91 3.83 11.63 7.50
CA THR A 91 4.03 10.44 8.35
C THR A 91 5.45 10.41 8.90
N LEU A 92 6.43 10.69 8.05
CA LEU A 92 7.84 10.77 8.43
C LEU A 92 8.09 11.89 9.47
N GLU A 93 7.55 13.09 9.23
CA GLU A 93 7.63 14.25 10.13
C GLU A 93 6.97 13.98 11.49
N ALA A 94 5.94 13.14 11.54
CA ALA A 94 5.33 12.71 12.79
C ALA A 94 6.18 11.69 13.56
N GLY A 95 7.32 11.23 13.02
CA GLY A 95 8.19 10.22 13.61
C GLY A 95 7.67 8.79 13.43
N ILE A 96 6.77 8.56 12.48
CA ILE A 96 6.25 7.24 12.08
C ILE A 96 6.93 6.85 10.76
N ARG A 97 7.37 5.61 10.64
CA ARG A 97 7.95 5.10 9.39
C ARG A 97 6.85 4.81 8.36
N PRO A 98 6.78 5.52 7.22
CA PRO A 98 5.90 5.17 6.13
C PRO A 98 6.49 3.99 5.34
N ILE A 99 5.64 3.00 5.05
CA ILE A 99 5.99 1.85 4.19
C ILE A 99 5.05 1.90 2.98
N PRO A 100 5.54 2.32 1.81
CA PRO A 100 4.73 2.40 0.60
C PRO A 100 4.58 1.03 -0.05
N ASN A 101 3.35 0.57 -0.22
CA ASN A 101 3.04 -0.52 -1.14
C ASN A 101 2.73 0.04 -2.51
N GLN A 102 3.32 -0.59 -3.51
CA GLN A 102 3.18 -0.27 -4.93
C GLN A 102 2.72 -1.52 -5.67
N ILE A 103 1.92 -1.32 -6.69
CA ILE A 103 1.51 -2.40 -7.60
C ILE A 103 1.97 -2.03 -9.01
N MET A 104 2.49 -2.99 -9.74
CA MET A 104 2.87 -2.89 -11.15
C MET A 104 2.09 -3.91 -11.98
N GLY A 105 2.00 -3.68 -13.28
CA GLY A 105 1.29 -4.55 -14.21
C GLY A 105 -0.21 -4.28 -14.31
N PHE A 106 -0.66 -3.07 -13.94
CA PHE A 106 -2.04 -2.66 -14.20
C PHE A 106 -2.40 -2.74 -15.69
N PRO A 107 -3.66 -3.00 -16.04
CA PRO A 107 -4.07 -3.18 -17.45
C PRO A 107 -3.65 -2.04 -18.38
N ASN A 108 -3.66 -0.81 -17.90
CA ASN A 108 -3.33 0.40 -18.65
C ASN A 108 -1.93 0.98 -18.32
N GLU A 109 -1.11 0.26 -17.57
CA GLU A 109 0.25 0.69 -17.27
C GLU A 109 1.15 0.57 -18.50
N ASP A 110 2.08 1.51 -18.65
CA ASP A 110 3.04 1.59 -19.75
C ASP A 110 4.44 1.96 -19.22
N PHE A 111 5.44 1.98 -20.08
CA PHE A 111 6.81 2.35 -19.71
C PHE A 111 6.93 3.77 -19.15
N VAL A 112 6.04 4.69 -19.55
CA VAL A 112 6.03 6.05 -19.01
C VAL A 112 5.57 6.05 -17.55
N SER A 113 4.49 5.32 -17.25
CA SER A 113 3.98 5.18 -15.89
C SER A 113 4.93 4.44 -14.97
N ILE A 114 5.61 3.39 -15.46
CA ILE A 114 6.68 2.69 -14.71
C ILE A 114 7.83 3.65 -14.39
N ARG A 115 8.28 4.43 -15.38
CA ARG A 115 9.33 5.44 -15.15
C ARG A 115 8.92 6.51 -14.13
N GLN A 116 7.66 6.95 -14.16
CA GLN A 116 7.12 7.87 -13.15
C GLN A 116 7.18 7.28 -11.73
N ASN A 117 6.87 5.99 -11.57
CA ASN A 117 7.00 5.29 -10.31
C ASN A 117 8.46 5.25 -9.84
N ILE A 118 9.39 4.84 -10.70
CA ILE A 118 10.83 4.76 -10.38
C ILE A 118 11.38 6.13 -9.99
N ASN A 119 11.04 7.18 -10.74
CA ASN A 119 11.48 8.54 -10.41
C ASN A 119 10.97 8.99 -9.04
N ALA A 120 9.68 8.74 -8.74
CA ALA A 120 9.12 9.06 -7.44
C ALA A 120 9.80 8.29 -6.29
N TRP A 121 10.18 7.02 -6.49
CA TRP A 121 10.92 6.25 -5.50
C TRP A 121 12.31 6.84 -5.24
N ASN A 122 13.01 7.23 -6.31
CA ASN A 122 14.31 7.90 -6.20
C ASN A 122 14.19 9.24 -5.48
N ASP A 123 13.20 10.07 -5.82
CA ASP A 123 12.96 11.37 -5.21
C ASP A 123 12.60 11.25 -3.72
N LEU A 124 11.92 10.19 -3.34
CA LEU A 124 11.57 9.89 -1.94
C LEU A 124 12.71 9.20 -1.17
N GLY A 125 13.78 8.78 -1.86
CA GLY A 125 14.88 8.04 -1.25
C GLY A 125 14.47 6.67 -0.72
N ILE A 126 13.51 6.00 -1.37
CA ILE A 126 12.96 4.72 -0.95
C ILE A 126 13.30 3.59 -1.93
N MET A 127 13.49 2.41 -1.39
CA MET A 127 13.54 1.18 -2.16
C MET A 127 12.19 0.48 -2.04
N VAL A 128 11.58 0.15 -3.17
CA VAL A 128 10.28 -0.51 -3.22
C VAL A 128 10.42 -1.87 -3.89
N LYS A 129 9.88 -2.91 -3.26
CA LYS A 129 9.56 -4.18 -3.91
C LYS A 129 8.08 -4.12 -4.29
N PRO A 130 7.74 -3.94 -5.57
CA PRO A 130 6.34 -3.83 -5.96
C PRO A 130 5.63 -5.18 -5.83
N PHE A 131 4.33 -5.13 -5.60
CA PHE A 131 3.42 -6.22 -5.88
C PHE A 131 3.00 -6.17 -7.34
N PHE A 132 2.48 -7.28 -7.86
CA PHE A 132 1.97 -7.35 -9.22
C PHE A 132 0.44 -7.40 -9.23
N ALA A 133 -0.14 -6.75 -10.25
CA ALA A 133 -1.58 -6.77 -10.47
C ALA A 133 -2.04 -8.20 -10.75
N THR A 134 -2.55 -8.87 -9.73
CA THR A 134 -2.92 -10.28 -9.76
C THR A 134 -4.42 -10.43 -9.90
N PRO A 135 -4.91 -11.08 -10.97
CA PRO A 135 -6.32 -11.29 -11.20
C PRO A 135 -6.86 -12.47 -10.38
N TYR A 136 -7.09 -12.26 -9.08
CA TYR A 136 -7.62 -13.29 -8.19
C TYR A 136 -9.03 -13.74 -8.60
N PRO A 137 -9.36 -15.05 -8.52
CA PRO A 137 -10.71 -15.56 -8.75
C PRO A 137 -11.75 -14.79 -7.94
N GLY A 138 -12.86 -14.42 -8.60
CA GLY A 138 -13.90 -13.59 -8.00
C GLY A 138 -13.69 -12.08 -8.12
N SER A 139 -12.51 -11.62 -8.58
CA SER A 139 -12.29 -10.21 -8.91
C SER A 139 -12.81 -9.86 -10.31
N GLU A 140 -13.06 -8.56 -10.53
CA GLU A 140 -13.43 -8.05 -11.85
C GLU A 140 -12.34 -8.36 -12.89
N TRP A 141 -11.06 -8.18 -12.54
CA TRP A 141 -9.95 -8.49 -13.43
C TRP A 141 -9.91 -9.96 -13.85
N PHE A 142 -10.16 -10.88 -12.93
CA PHE A 142 -10.24 -12.30 -13.29
C PHE A 142 -11.36 -12.55 -14.30
N SER A 143 -12.52 -11.94 -14.12
CA SER A 143 -13.65 -12.10 -15.02
C SER A 143 -13.37 -11.50 -16.41
N VAL A 144 -12.80 -10.29 -16.46
CA VAL A 144 -12.50 -9.56 -17.71
C VAL A 144 -11.36 -10.24 -18.49
N TYR A 145 -10.31 -10.68 -17.82
CA TYR A 145 -9.10 -11.22 -18.45
C TYR A 145 -9.05 -12.73 -18.48
N ARG A 146 -10.11 -13.44 -18.09
CA ARG A 146 -10.17 -14.90 -18.00
C ARG A 146 -9.63 -15.60 -19.24
N ASN A 147 -10.09 -15.22 -20.43
CA ASN A 147 -9.65 -15.84 -21.69
C ASN A 147 -8.15 -15.62 -21.95
N SER A 148 -7.64 -14.45 -21.59
CA SER A 148 -6.20 -14.15 -21.72
C SER A 148 -5.36 -14.96 -20.73
N ILE A 149 -5.83 -15.11 -19.51
CA ILE A 149 -5.19 -15.93 -18.48
C ILE A 149 -5.15 -17.40 -18.91
N GLU A 150 -6.30 -17.93 -19.31
CA GLU A 150 -6.42 -19.31 -19.78
C GLU A 150 -5.48 -19.61 -20.97
N LYS A 151 -5.38 -18.66 -21.90
CA LYS A 151 -4.44 -18.78 -23.02
C LYS A 151 -2.97 -18.80 -22.57
N GLN A 152 -2.59 -18.02 -21.57
CA GLN A 152 -1.23 -17.99 -21.00
C GLN A 152 -0.86 -19.33 -20.33
N TYR A 153 -1.87 -20.06 -19.84
CA TYR A 153 -1.73 -21.37 -19.21
C TYR A 153 -2.07 -22.54 -20.16
N GLY A 154 -2.08 -22.32 -21.47
CA GLY A 154 -2.33 -23.38 -22.44
C GLY A 154 -3.71 -24.02 -22.38
N GLY A 155 -4.71 -23.33 -21.82
CA GLY A 155 -6.07 -23.82 -21.60
C GLY A 155 -6.30 -24.39 -20.19
N ASP A 156 -5.27 -24.45 -19.35
CA ASP A 156 -5.34 -25.01 -17.99
C ASP A 156 -5.49 -23.92 -16.92
N LEU A 157 -6.73 -23.55 -16.63
CA LEU A 157 -7.05 -22.55 -15.62
C LEU A 157 -6.80 -23.06 -14.19
N GLU A 158 -6.78 -24.38 -13.96
CA GLU A 158 -6.50 -24.96 -12.65
C GLU A 158 -5.02 -24.72 -12.28
N SER A 159 -4.11 -24.92 -13.21
CA SER A 159 -2.70 -24.58 -13.03
C SER A 159 -2.50 -23.11 -12.69
N PHE A 160 -3.22 -22.19 -13.34
CA PHE A 160 -3.21 -20.78 -12.96
C PHE A 160 -3.63 -20.58 -11.49
N ILE A 161 -4.72 -21.24 -11.06
CA ILE A 161 -5.21 -21.10 -9.67
C ILE A 161 -4.21 -21.66 -8.67
N LEU A 162 -3.54 -22.74 -8.99
CA LEU A 162 -2.50 -23.36 -8.14
C LEU A 162 -1.24 -22.50 -8.04
N ASP A 163 -0.92 -21.74 -9.09
CA ASP A 163 0.22 -20.81 -9.12
C ASP A 163 -0.05 -19.47 -8.39
N LEU A 164 -1.31 -19.20 -8.02
CA LEU A 164 -1.63 -17.97 -7.31
C LEU A 164 -0.93 -17.89 -5.96
N GLY A 165 -0.14 -16.84 -5.78
CA GLY A 165 0.58 -16.54 -4.56
C GLY A 165 0.13 -15.23 -3.92
N ASP A 166 1.07 -14.57 -3.25
CA ASP A 166 0.87 -13.33 -2.50
C ASP A 166 1.05 -12.05 -3.35
N ALA A 167 0.98 -12.14 -4.67
CA ALA A 167 1.24 -11.07 -5.63
C ALA A 167 2.68 -10.51 -5.63
N THR A 168 3.64 -11.17 -5.00
CA THR A 168 5.08 -10.80 -5.09
C THR A 168 5.77 -11.38 -6.33
N SER A 169 5.06 -12.23 -7.07
CA SER A 169 5.47 -12.82 -8.34
C SER A 169 4.38 -12.59 -9.39
N ILE A 170 4.79 -12.53 -10.65
CA ILE A 170 3.85 -12.44 -11.78
C ILE A 170 3.33 -13.84 -12.05
N THR A 171 2.02 -14.03 -11.92
CA THR A 171 1.34 -15.28 -12.29
C THR A 171 0.66 -15.20 -13.66
N ALA A 172 0.08 -14.04 -13.98
CA ALA A 172 -0.46 -13.78 -15.30
C ALA A 172 -0.32 -12.30 -15.64
N VAL A 173 -0.10 -11.99 -16.90
CA VAL A 173 -0.03 -10.62 -17.40
C VAL A 173 -1.40 -10.20 -17.89
N ILE A 174 -1.95 -9.14 -17.29
CA ILE A 174 -3.23 -8.52 -17.67
C ILE A 174 -3.06 -7.15 -18.31
N SER A 175 -1.82 -6.71 -18.49
CA SER A 175 -1.50 -5.44 -19.14
C SER A 175 -1.82 -5.50 -20.64
N HIS A 176 -2.24 -4.34 -21.17
CA HIS A 176 -2.43 -4.15 -22.62
C HIS A 176 -1.12 -3.78 -23.33
N ASN A 177 -0.08 -3.38 -22.58
CA ASN A 177 1.17 -2.83 -23.11
C ASN A 177 2.38 -3.73 -22.89
N PHE A 178 2.24 -4.79 -22.09
CA PHE A 178 3.30 -5.75 -21.78
C PHE A 178 2.85 -7.17 -22.11
N ASN A 179 3.81 -8.05 -22.33
CA ASN A 179 3.57 -9.48 -22.46
C ASN A 179 4.38 -10.25 -21.40
N ALA A 180 4.17 -11.56 -21.28
CA ALA A 180 4.80 -12.39 -20.25
C ALA A 180 6.34 -12.51 -20.37
N VAL A 181 6.94 -12.01 -21.44
CA VAL A 181 8.39 -12.10 -21.73
C VAL A 181 9.09 -10.76 -21.43
N GLU A 182 8.35 -9.66 -21.39
CA GLU A 182 8.85 -8.31 -21.12
C GLU A 182 8.71 -7.93 -19.65
#